data_e1da96bbad6cd333433a2d2b07469282
#
_entry.id   e1da96bbad6cd333433a2d2b07469282
#
_cell.length_a   1.000
_cell.length_b   1.000
_cell.length_c   1.000
_cell.angle_alpha   90.00
_cell.angle_beta   90.00
_cell.angle_gamma   90.00
#
_symmetry.space_group_name_H-M   'P 1'
#
loop_
_entity.id
_entity.type
_entity.pdbx_description
1 polymer ?
#
loop_
_entity_poly.entity_id
_entity_poly.type
_entity_poly.pdbx_seq_one_letter_code
_entity_poly.pdbx_strand_id
1 'polypeptide(L)'
;MLSPAVENLVAQLTKLPGIGRRTAQRLTFHLLSARPEDALELARAIEDVKARVRFCRECGNLTEEELCEVCSDVRRDQSLICVVEQPVDIVSLERTHEYRGLYHVLGGALSPLDGVEPTDLRIGGLLSRIEQGGVEEVVLATNPTMTGEATAAYLADRLRATVRVTRLASGLPVGGDLEYADEVTLGRALAGRREM
;
A
#
# COMPACT_ATOMS: atom_id res chain seq x y z
N MET A 1 13.96 8.91 -38.70
CA MET A 1 13.39 7.65 -38.20
C MET A 1 14.30 7.13 -37.09
N LEU A 2 13.72 6.67 -35.99
CA LEU A 2 14.48 6.01 -34.93
C LEU A 2 14.73 4.56 -35.35
N SER A 3 15.79 3.94 -34.82
CA SER A 3 16.03 2.51 -35.06
C SER A 3 14.97 1.67 -34.36
N PRO A 4 14.66 0.43 -34.84
CA PRO A 4 13.65 -0.44 -34.22
C PRO A 4 13.90 -0.69 -32.74
N ALA A 5 15.16 -0.83 -32.31
CA ALA A 5 15.53 -1.04 -30.91
C ALA A 5 15.17 0.17 -30.03
N VAL A 6 15.42 1.39 -30.54
CA VAL A 6 15.06 2.63 -29.83
C VAL A 6 13.55 2.78 -29.73
N GLU A 7 12.81 2.50 -30.80
CA GLU A 7 11.35 2.55 -30.78
C GLU A 7 10.75 1.53 -29.81
N ASN A 8 11.31 0.32 -29.74
CA ASN A 8 10.90 -0.69 -28.79
C ASN A 8 11.09 -0.23 -27.34
N LEU A 9 12.26 0.32 -26.99
CA LEU A 9 12.51 0.82 -25.62
C LEU A 9 11.55 1.95 -25.26
N VAL A 10 11.29 2.90 -26.17
CA VAL A 10 10.27 3.94 -25.96
C VAL A 10 8.91 3.34 -25.71
N ALA A 11 8.51 2.32 -26.47
CA ALA A 11 7.23 1.65 -26.30
C ALA A 11 7.12 0.92 -24.95
N GLN A 12 8.18 0.26 -24.49
CA GLN A 12 8.19 -0.40 -23.17
C GLN A 12 8.10 0.62 -22.03
N LEU A 13 8.87 1.70 -22.08
CA LEU A 13 8.82 2.76 -21.07
C LEU A 13 7.46 3.48 -21.02
N THR A 14 6.78 3.61 -22.16
CA THR A 14 5.44 4.23 -22.21
C THR A 14 4.36 3.40 -21.52
N LYS A 15 4.60 2.10 -21.27
CA LYS A 15 3.68 1.24 -20.50
C LYS A 15 3.70 1.53 -18.99
N LEU A 16 4.72 2.24 -18.52
CA LEU A 16 4.84 2.58 -17.10
C LEU A 16 3.86 3.73 -16.76
N PRO A 17 3.13 3.63 -15.61
CA PRO A 17 2.18 4.65 -15.22
C PRO A 17 2.88 6.01 -15.05
N GLY A 18 2.25 7.07 -15.54
CA GLY A 18 2.80 8.42 -15.50
C GLY A 18 3.88 8.73 -16.55
N ILE A 19 4.32 7.75 -17.35
CA ILE A 19 5.33 7.95 -18.40
C ILE A 19 4.64 8.06 -19.77
N GLY A 20 4.47 9.30 -20.23
CA GLY A 20 4.02 9.56 -21.59
C GLY A 20 5.15 9.40 -22.63
N ARG A 21 4.77 9.33 -23.92
CA ARG A 21 5.71 9.12 -25.04
C ARG A 21 6.90 10.10 -25.04
N ARG A 22 6.68 11.37 -24.70
CA ARG A 22 7.73 12.40 -24.66
C ARG A 22 8.76 12.11 -23.55
N THR A 23 8.30 11.70 -22.38
CA THR A 23 9.17 11.30 -21.26
C THR A 23 9.91 10.01 -21.59
N ALA A 24 9.23 9.00 -22.16
CA ALA A 24 9.84 7.77 -22.61
C ALA A 24 10.97 8.00 -23.61
N GLN A 25 10.78 8.87 -24.61
CA GLN A 25 11.83 9.25 -25.56
C GLN A 25 13.03 9.88 -24.83
N ARG A 26 12.78 10.85 -23.92
CA ARG A 26 13.87 11.51 -23.17
C ARG A 26 14.67 10.50 -22.33
N LEU A 27 13.99 9.58 -21.66
CA LEU A 27 14.65 8.50 -20.88
C LEU A 27 15.46 7.59 -21.80
N THR A 28 14.91 7.20 -22.96
CA THR A 28 15.62 6.36 -23.93
C THR A 28 16.91 7.02 -24.43
N PHE A 29 16.87 8.30 -24.78
CA PHE A 29 18.08 9.03 -25.22
C PHE A 29 19.07 9.23 -24.08
N HIS A 30 18.62 9.41 -22.85
CA HIS A 30 19.49 9.44 -21.68
C HIS A 30 20.23 8.11 -21.50
N LEU A 31 19.54 6.99 -21.56
CA LEU A 31 20.15 5.65 -21.47
C LEU A 31 21.14 5.36 -22.61
N LEU A 32 20.85 5.83 -23.82
CA LEU A 32 21.78 5.72 -24.97
C LEU A 32 23.05 6.55 -24.77
N SER A 33 22.98 7.66 -24.03
CA SER A 33 24.13 8.54 -23.76
C SER A 33 24.87 8.14 -22.48
N ALA A 34 24.25 7.32 -21.62
CA ALA A 34 24.89 6.79 -20.40
C ALA A 34 25.93 5.74 -20.72
N ARG A 35 26.78 5.42 -19.76
CA ARG A 35 27.73 4.31 -19.91
C ARG A 35 26.96 2.99 -20.07
N PRO A 36 27.42 2.07 -20.90
CA PRO A 36 26.76 0.76 -21.08
C PRO A 36 26.52 0.02 -19.76
N GLU A 37 27.44 0.14 -18.81
CA GLU A 37 27.37 -0.49 -17.49
C GLU A 37 26.17 -0.01 -16.70
N ASP A 38 25.89 1.30 -16.71
CA ASP A 38 24.80 1.92 -15.95
C ASP A 38 23.42 1.45 -16.51
N ALA A 39 23.30 1.33 -17.83
CA ALA A 39 22.10 0.82 -18.47
C ALA A 39 21.87 -0.68 -18.18
N LEU A 40 22.94 -1.48 -18.17
CA LEU A 40 22.88 -2.91 -17.82
C LEU A 40 22.56 -3.12 -16.34
N GLU A 41 23.07 -2.26 -15.45
CA GLU A 41 22.75 -2.30 -14.02
C GLU A 41 21.25 -2.07 -13.78
N LEU A 42 20.66 -1.08 -14.45
CA LEU A 42 19.21 -0.85 -14.39
C LEU A 42 18.42 -2.07 -14.90
N ALA A 43 18.83 -2.65 -16.02
CA ALA A 43 18.16 -3.83 -16.57
C ALA A 43 18.20 -5.01 -15.58
N ARG A 44 19.37 -5.28 -14.98
CA ARG A 44 19.54 -6.33 -13.96
C ARG A 44 18.70 -6.06 -12.72
N ALA A 45 18.63 -4.81 -12.23
CA ALA A 45 17.81 -4.46 -11.08
C ALA A 45 16.33 -4.76 -11.33
N ILE A 46 15.83 -4.51 -12.55
CA ILE A 46 14.44 -4.85 -12.93
C ILE A 46 14.24 -6.37 -12.94
N GLU A 47 15.16 -7.12 -13.50
CA GLU A 47 15.13 -8.60 -13.54
C GLU A 47 15.17 -9.18 -12.12
N ASP A 48 16.06 -8.70 -11.25
CA ASP A 48 16.22 -9.15 -9.87
C ASP A 48 14.95 -8.94 -9.05
N VAL A 49 14.32 -7.76 -9.13
CA VAL A 49 13.06 -7.50 -8.45
C VAL A 49 11.98 -8.48 -8.88
N LYS A 50 11.88 -8.76 -10.20
CA LYS A 50 10.87 -9.69 -10.72
C LYS A 50 11.15 -11.15 -10.37
N ALA A 51 12.41 -11.53 -10.23
CA ALA A 51 12.83 -12.90 -9.93
C ALA A 51 12.78 -13.22 -8.42
N ARG A 52 13.13 -12.24 -7.56
CA ARG A 52 13.37 -12.47 -6.14
C ARG A 52 12.24 -11.99 -5.24
N VAL A 53 11.57 -10.87 -5.59
CA VAL A 53 10.53 -10.28 -4.75
C VAL A 53 9.20 -11.04 -4.92
N ARG A 54 8.62 -11.41 -3.80
CA ARG A 54 7.33 -12.09 -3.68
C ARG A 54 6.47 -11.43 -2.62
N PHE A 55 5.22 -11.87 -2.50
CA PHE A 55 4.37 -11.47 -1.39
C PHE A 55 4.60 -12.37 -0.18
N CYS A 56 4.75 -11.77 0.99
CA CYS A 56 4.81 -12.47 2.27
C CYS A 56 3.58 -13.39 2.40
N ARG A 57 3.81 -14.65 2.77
CA ARG A 57 2.75 -15.66 2.91
C ARG A 57 1.69 -15.23 3.91
N GLU A 58 2.10 -14.60 5.02
CA GLU A 58 1.19 -14.20 6.10
C GLU A 58 0.44 -12.89 5.79
N CYS A 59 1.17 -11.82 5.50
CA CYS A 59 0.59 -10.49 5.48
C CYS A 59 0.43 -9.87 4.09
N GLY A 60 1.03 -10.45 3.05
CA GLY A 60 0.98 -9.88 1.69
C GLY A 60 1.92 -8.70 1.44
N ASN A 61 2.82 -8.35 2.37
CA ASN A 61 3.88 -7.38 2.14
C ASN A 61 4.91 -7.92 1.13
N LEU A 62 5.71 -7.04 0.54
CA LEU A 62 6.82 -7.45 -0.34
C LEU A 62 7.99 -8.00 0.48
N THR A 63 8.59 -9.09 -0.01
CA THR A 63 9.73 -9.75 0.63
C THR A 63 10.50 -10.61 -0.38
N GLU A 64 11.76 -10.92 -0.12
CA GLU A 64 12.52 -11.94 -0.84
C GLU A 64 12.38 -13.33 -0.17
N GLU A 65 12.04 -13.35 1.11
CA GLU A 65 11.86 -14.54 1.92
C GLU A 65 10.38 -15.00 1.96
N GLU A 66 10.11 -16.11 2.64
CA GLU A 66 8.75 -16.62 2.85
C GLU A 66 7.91 -15.67 3.72
N LEU A 67 8.53 -15.13 4.78
CA LEU A 67 7.96 -14.13 5.67
C LEU A 67 8.74 -12.82 5.57
N CYS A 68 8.04 -11.69 5.57
CA CYS A 68 8.68 -10.39 5.60
C CYS A 68 9.28 -10.09 6.98
N GLU A 69 10.15 -9.09 7.04
CA GLU A 69 10.83 -8.66 8.27
C GLU A 69 9.87 -8.38 9.43
N VAL A 70 8.68 -7.81 9.14
CA VAL A 70 7.67 -7.55 10.16
C VAL A 70 7.06 -8.84 10.71
N CYS A 71 6.71 -9.80 9.85
CA CYS A 71 6.09 -11.05 10.27
C CYS A 71 7.08 -12.01 10.96
N SER A 72 8.37 -11.88 10.69
CA SER A 72 9.43 -12.68 11.32
C SER A 72 9.97 -12.08 12.63
N ASP A 73 9.67 -10.80 12.92
CA ASP A 73 10.13 -10.14 14.14
C ASP A 73 9.28 -10.52 15.36
N VAL A 74 9.81 -11.40 16.20
CA VAL A 74 9.15 -11.88 17.42
C VAL A 74 8.88 -10.80 18.48
N ARG A 75 9.46 -9.61 18.33
CA ARG A 75 9.24 -8.47 19.24
C ARG A 75 7.96 -7.71 18.91
N ARG A 76 7.34 -8.01 17.77
CA ARG A 76 6.08 -7.39 17.33
C ARG A 76 4.90 -7.90 18.16
N ASP A 77 3.96 -7.02 18.41
CA ASP A 77 2.71 -7.38 19.07
C ASP A 77 1.83 -8.21 18.12
N GLN A 78 1.71 -9.49 18.43
CA GLN A 78 0.94 -10.45 17.63
C GLN A 78 -0.58 -10.25 17.77
N SER A 79 -1.03 -9.55 18.82
CA SER A 79 -2.45 -9.30 19.08
C SER A 79 -3.03 -8.14 18.25
N LEU A 80 -2.17 -7.38 17.56
CA LEU A 80 -2.53 -6.17 16.86
C LEU A 80 -2.23 -6.28 15.35
N ILE A 81 -3.25 -6.15 14.50
CA ILE A 81 -3.08 -6.17 13.04
C ILE A 81 -3.54 -4.83 12.43
N CYS A 82 -2.66 -4.15 11.69
CA CYS A 82 -2.99 -2.99 10.88
C CYS A 82 -3.26 -3.42 9.43
N VAL A 83 -4.46 -3.17 8.95
CA VAL A 83 -4.91 -3.51 7.60
C VAL A 83 -4.71 -2.33 6.67
N VAL A 84 -3.94 -2.54 5.60
CA VAL A 84 -3.59 -1.54 4.58
C VAL A 84 -3.98 -2.01 3.18
N GLU A 85 -4.09 -1.08 2.25
CA GLU A 85 -4.44 -1.41 0.86
C GLU A 85 -3.24 -1.97 0.08
N GLN A 86 -2.05 -1.36 0.23
CA GLN A 86 -0.86 -1.68 -0.55
C GLN A 86 0.39 -1.83 0.34
N PRO A 87 1.42 -2.58 -0.11
CA PRO A 87 2.66 -2.70 0.65
C PRO A 87 3.36 -1.37 0.95
N VAL A 88 3.21 -0.37 0.06
CA VAL A 88 3.81 0.97 0.24
C VAL A 88 3.24 1.70 1.46
N ASP A 89 2.00 1.39 1.86
CA ASP A 89 1.36 2.00 3.03
C ASP A 89 2.08 1.60 4.32
N ILE A 90 2.58 0.34 4.37
CA ILE A 90 3.40 -0.14 5.49
C ILE A 90 4.65 0.73 5.67
N VAL A 91 5.33 1.07 4.57
CA VAL A 91 6.53 1.91 4.62
C VAL A 91 6.23 3.28 5.26
N SER A 92 5.06 3.84 4.95
CA SER A 92 4.63 5.12 5.51
C SER A 92 4.33 5.03 7.00
N LEU A 93 3.68 3.94 7.44
CA LEU A 93 3.36 3.71 8.85
C LEU A 93 4.61 3.39 9.68
N GLU A 94 5.52 2.56 9.17
CA GLU A 94 6.76 2.21 9.86
C GLU A 94 7.69 3.42 10.09
N ARG A 95 7.68 4.41 9.20
CA ARG A 95 8.43 5.66 9.37
C ARG A 95 8.00 6.48 10.60
N THR A 96 6.79 6.27 11.10
CA THR A 96 6.32 6.96 12.30
C THR A 96 6.97 6.42 13.58
N HIS A 97 7.44 5.15 13.55
CA HIS A 97 7.94 4.40 14.70
C HIS A 97 6.94 4.23 15.87
N GLU A 98 5.67 4.56 15.66
CA GLU A 98 4.60 4.49 16.67
C GLU A 98 3.87 3.15 16.67
N TYR A 99 3.94 2.38 15.56
CA TYR A 99 3.24 1.12 15.43
C TYR A 99 4.16 -0.07 15.70
N ARG A 100 3.69 -1.01 16.52
CA ARG A 100 4.46 -2.20 16.94
C ARG A 100 3.77 -3.53 16.62
N GLY A 101 2.58 -3.48 16.04
CA GLY A 101 1.83 -4.67 15.64
C GLY A 101 2.26 -5.25 14.30
N LEU A 102 1.46 -6.20 13.83
CA LEU A 102 1.59 -6.83 12.52
C LEU A 102 0.78 -6.07 11.45
N TYR A 103 1.03 -6.35 10.19
CA TYR A 103 0.25 -5.82 9.08
C TYR A 103 -0.54 -6.89 8.34
N HIS A 104 -1.53 -6.44 7.58
CA HIS A 104 -2.19 -7.23 6.55
C HIS A 104 -2.49 -6.36 5.33
N VAL A 105 -1.94 -6.75 4.17
CA VAL A 105 -2.11 -6.04 2.90
C VAL A 105 -3.25 -6.66 2.13
N LEU A 106 -4.26 -5.86 1.80
CA LEU A 106 -5.43 -6.31 1.04
C LEU A 106 -5.12 -6.54 -0.44
N GLY A 107 -4.16 -5.79 -1.01
CA GLY A 107 -3.86 -5.77 -2.44
C GLY A 107 -4.66 -4.74 -3.23
N GLY A 108 -5.51 -3.96 -2.57
CA GLY A 108 -6.36 -2.92 -3.17
C GLY A 108 -7.49 -2.49 -2.24
N ALA A 109 -8.50 -1.85 -2.81
CA ALA A 109 -9.73 -1.45 -2.14
C ALA A 109 -10.94 -1.94 -2.96
N LEU A 110 -12.08 -2.15 -2.32
CA LEU A 110 -13.33 -2.49 -2.98
C LEU A 110 -13.74 -1.37 -3.96
N SER A 111 -13.96 -1.73 -5.20
CA SER A 111 -14.41 -0.81 -6.25
C SER A 111 -15.32 -1.53 -7.24
N PRO A 112 -16.63 -1.62 -6.97
CA PRO A 112 -17.56 -2.28 -7.88
C PRO A 112 -17.57 -1.67 -9.29
N LEU A 113 -17.30 -0.36 -9.40
CA LEU A 113 -17.21 0.32 -10.68
C LEU A 113 -16.01 -0.14 -11.52
N ASP A 114 -14.92 -0.51 -10.87
CA ASP A 114 -13.70 -1.04 -11.50
C ASP A 114 -13.68 -2.58 -11.50
N GLY A 115 -14.75 -3.22 -11.04
CA GLY A 115 -14.90 -4.68 -10.98
C GLY A 115 -14.07 -5.32 -9.87
N VAL A 116 -13.66 -4.58 -8.83
CA VAL A 116 -12.91 -5.14 -7.69
C VAL A 116 -13.87 -5.60 -6.61
N GLU A 117 -14.03 -6.90 -6.50
CA GLU A 117 -14.89 -7.59 -5.54
C GLU A 117 -14.11 -8.03 -4.27
N PRO A 118 -14.80 -8.41 -3.18
CA PRO A 118 -14.12 -8.89 -1.97
C PRO A 118 -13.22 -10.12 -2.18
N THR A 119 -13.53 -10.93 -3.19
CA THR A 119 -12.75 -12.13 -3.57
C THR A 119 -11.44 -11.80 -4.28
N ASP A 120 -11.30 -10.61 -4.83
CA ASP A 120 -10.09 -10.14 -5.49
C ASP A 120 -9.07 -9.58 -4.48
N LEU A 121 -9.54 -9.33 -3.24
CA LEU A 121 -8.73 -8.84 -2.15
C LEU A 121 -8.34 -9.97 -1.18
N ARG A 122 -7.24 -9.79 -0.45
CA ARG A 122 -6.74 -10.77 0.52
C ARG A 122 -7.54 -10.81 1.83
N ILE A 123 -8.85 -10.51 1.78
CA ILE A 123 -9.76 -10.48 2.94
C ILE A 123 -9.86 -11.87 3.59
N GLY A 124 -9.94 -12.95 2.80
CA GLY A 124 -9.96 -14.32 3.31
C GLY A 124 -8.75 -14.66 4.18
N GLY A 125 -7.56 -14.20 3.79
CA GLY A 125 -6.34 -14.36 4.58
C GLY A 125 -6.39 -13.62 5.92
N LEU A 126 -6.97 -12.41 5.97
CA LEU A 126 -7.19 -11.68 7.23
C LEU A 126 -8.13 -12.44 8.16
N LEU A 127 -9.26 -12.91 7.66
CA LEU A 127 -10.22 -13.66 8.44
C LEU A 127 -9.60 -14.93 9.02
N SER A 128 -8.86 -15.70 8.21
CA SER A 128 -8.17 -16.91 8.69
C SER A 128 -7.15 -16.61 9.80
N ARG A 129 -6.42 -15.49 9.72
CA ARG A 129 -5.49 -15.09 10.79
C ARG A 129 -6.21 -14.79 12.10
N ILE A 130 -7.38 -14.13 12.03
CA ILE A 130 -8.19 -13.79 13.21
C ILE A 130 -8.80 -15.08 13.82
N GLU A 131 -9.29 -15.99 12.99
CA GLU A 131 -9.87 -17.28 13.40
C GLU A 131 -8.86 -18.20 14.09
N GLN A 132 -7.57 -18.13 13.75
CA GLN A 132 -6.49 -18.85 14.43
C GLN A 132 -6.30 -18.40 15.88
N GLY A 133 -6.86 -17.24 16.25
CA GLY A 133 -6.83 -16.68 17.59
C GLY A 133 -5.59 -15.83 17.88
N GLY A 134 -5.63 -15.16 19.02
CA GLY A 134 -4.55 -14.28 19.48
C GLY A 134 -4.63 -12.85 18.97
N VAL A 135 -5.48 -12.53 17.99
CA VAL A 135 -5.71 -11.16 17.52
C VAL A 135 -6.80 -10.51 18.37
N GLU A 136 -6.47 -9.41 19.03
CA GLU A 136 -7.38 -8.66 19.89
C GLU A 136 -7.91 -7.39 19.22
N GLU A 137 -7.09 -6.77 18.34
CA GLU A 137 -7.45 -5.54 17.64
C GLU A 137 -7.03 -5.56 16.18
N VAL A 138 -7.93 -5.09 15.33
CA VAL A 138 -7.68 -4.78 13.91
C VAL A 138 -7.82 -3.28 13.69
N VAL A 139 -6.72 -2.63 13.30
CA VAL A 139 -6.69 -1.22 12.92
C VAL A 139 -6.92 -1.12 11.41
N LEU A 140 -8.01 -0.51 10.98
CA LEU A 140 -8.28 -0.27 9.57
C LEU A 140 -7.55 0.99 9.11
N ALA A 141 -6.54 0.83 8.28
CA ALA A 141 -5.70 1.90 7.72
C ALA A 141 -5.82 1.97 6.19
N THR A 142 -7.02 1.73 5.66
CA THR A 142 -7.32 2.00 4.26
C THR A 142 -7.31 3.49 3.98
N ASN A 143 -7.02 3.88 2.74
CA ASN A 143 -6.96 5.29 2.35
C ASN A 143 -8.28 6.03 2.62
N PRO A 144 -8.26 7.34 2.92
CA PRO A 144 -9.47 8.14 3.15
C PRO A 144 -10.18 8.54 1.84
N THR A 145 -10.25 7.60 0.89
CA THR A 145 -10.99 7.70 -0.37
C THR A 145 -12.36 7.05 -0.24
N MET A 146 -13.27 7.27 -1.19
CA MET A 146 -14.57 6.60 -1.18
C MET A 146 -14.45 5.07 -1.17
N THR A 147 -13.55 4.51 -1.97
CA THR A 147 -13.29 3.07 -2.04
C THR A 147 -12.65 2.54 -0.77
N GLY A 148 -11.69 3.27 -0.19
CA GLY A 148 -11.06 2.90 1.07
C GLY A 148 -12.01 2.98 2.27
N GLU A 149 -12.93 3.97 2.30
CA GLU A 149 -14.00 4.06 3.31
C GLU A 149 -14.99 2.91 3.19
N ALA A 150 -15.43 2.58 1.96
CA ALA A 150 -16.31 1.44 1.71
C ALA A 150 -15.65 0.12 2.12
N THR A 151 -14.35 -0.03 1.83
CA THR A 151 -13.57 -1.21 2.24
C THR A 151 -13.48 -1.31 3.76
N ALA A 152 -13.21 -0.20 4.45
CA ALA A 152 -13.17 -0.18 5.91
C ALA A 152 -14.53 -0.55 6.52
N ALA A 153 -15.63 0.02 6.00
CA ALA A 153 -16.98 -0.28 6.48
C ALA A 153 -17.32 -1.76 6.29
N TYR A 154 -17.01 -2.32 5.13
CA TYR A 154 -17.20 -3.74 4.83
C TYR A 154 -16.43 -4.64 5.80
N LEU A 155 -15.16 -4.34 6.07
CA LEU A 155 -14.33 -5.11 7.01
C LEU A 155 -14.84 -4.95 8.43
N ALA A 156 -15.16 -3.73 8.86
CA ALA A 156 -15.69 -3.49 10.21
C ALA A 156 -16.97 -4.28 10.47
N ASP A 157 -17.87 -4.34 9.49
CA ASP A 157 -19.12 -5.12 9.63
C ASP A 157 -18.88 -6.61 9.82
N ARG A 158 -17.85 -7.16 9.15
CA ARG A 158 -17.48 -8.56 9.27
C ARG A 158 -16.69 -8.91 10.53
N LEU A 159 -15.92 -7.97 11.07
CA LEU A 159 -14.94 -8.25 12.13
C LEU A 159 -15.43 -7.85 13.52
N ARG A 160 -16.32 -6.88 13.65
CA ARG A 160 -16.78 -6.30 14.95
C ARG A 160 -17.37 -7.32 15.94
N ALA A 161 -17.85 -8.46 15.46
CA ALA A 161 -18.39 -9.50 16.33
C ALA A 161 -17.30 -10.40 16.94
N THR A 162 -16.07 -10.38 16.37
CA THR A 162 -14.99 -11.32 16.71
C THR A 162 -13.80 -10.61 17.37
N VAL A 163 -13.49 -9.37 16.95
CA VAL A 163 -12.30 -8.64 17.36
C VAL A 163 -12.62 -7.15 17.47
N ARG A 164 -11.89 -6.42 18.32
CA ARG A 164 -11.97 -4.96 18.38
C ARG A 164 -11.50 -4.37 17.05
N VAL A 165 -12.34 -3.53 16.46
CA VAL A 165 -12.02 -2.84 15.21
C VAL A 165 -11.86 -1.36 15.47
N THR A 166 -10.71 -0.81 15.08
CA THR A 166 -10.41 0.62 15.17
C THR A 166 -10.02 1.17 13.80
N ARG A 167 -9.94 2.49 13.68
CA ARG A 167 -9.55 3.16 12.45
C ARG A 167 -8.58 4.29 12.77
N LEU A 168 -7.69 4.61 11.82
CA LEU A 168 -6.83 5.78 11.95
C LEU A 168 -7.68 7.04 12.13
N ALA A 169 -7.27 7.91 13.05
CA ALA A 169 -7.95 9.18 13.29
C ALA A 169 -7.87 10.06 12.04
N SER A 170 -9.00 10.68 11.71
CA SER A 170 -9.08 11.69 10.65
C SER A 170 -9.10 13.07 11.28
N GLY A 171 -8.38 14.03 10.68
CA GLY A 171 -8.35 15.39 11.22
C GLY A 171 -7.42 16.30 10.43
N LEU A 172 -7.18 17.48 11.00
CA LEU A 172 -6.32 18.49 10.39
C LEU A 172 -4.85 18.06 10.42
N PRO A 173 -4.11 18.28 9.34
CA PRO A 173 -2.67 18.04 9.32
C PRO A 173 -1.94 19.01 10.25
N VAL A 174 -0.91 18.54 10.94
CA VAL A 174 -0.06 19.38 11.77
C VAL A 174 0.70 20.40 10.90
N GLY A 175 0.65 21.68 11.29
CA GLY A 175 1.30 22.76 10.57
C GLY A 175 0.49 23.36 9.42
N GLY A 176 -0.77 22.94 9.25
CA GLY A 176 -1.69 23.56 8.29
C GLY A 176 -2.59 24.60 8.96
N ASP A 177 -2.91 25.67 8.24
CA ASP A 177 -3.88 26.68 8.69
C ASP A 177 -5.31 26.20 8.42
N LEU A 178 -6.24 26.53 9.33
CA LEU A 178 -7.66 26.15 9.23
C LEU A 178 -8.32 26.66 7.96
N GLU A 179 -7.91 27.82 7.45
CA GLU A 179 -8.50 28.46 6.27
C GLU A 179 -8.27 27.68 4.96
N TYR A 180 -7.25 26.82 4.92
CA TYR A 180 -6.95 25.99 3.74
C TYR A 180 -7.52 24.57 3.83
N ALA A 181 -8.15 24.21 4.94
CA ALA A 181 -8.76 22.89 5.10
C ALA A 181 -10.14 22.86 4.41
N ASP A 182 -10.40 21.79 3.68
CA ASP A 182 -11.71 21.57 3.07
C ASP A 182 -12.79 21.26 4.14
N GLU A 183 -14.05 21.46 3.76
CA GLU A 183 -15.21 21.31 4.65
C GLU A 183 -15.33 19.88 5.24
N VAL A 184 -14.97 18.85 4.48
CA VAL A 184 -15.06 17.45 4.92
C VAL A 184 -14.00 17.18 5.99
N THR A 185 -12.77 17.64 5.78
CA THR A 185 -11.67 17.53 6.75
C THR A 185 -11.99 18.28 8.04
N LEU A 186 -12.51 19.51 7.95
CA LEU A 186 -12.95 20.29 9.12
C LEU A 186 -14.10 19.60 9.87
N GLY A 187 -15.09 19.09 9.14
CA GLY A 187 -16.22 18.36 9.72
C GLY A 187 -15.76 17.12 10.50
N ARG A 188 -14.85 16.33 9.92
CA ARG A 188 -14.25 15.15 10.58
C ARG A 188 -13.43 15.53 11.82
N ALA A 189 -12.64 16.60 11.75
CA ALA A 189 -11.87 17.09 12.90
C ALA A 189 -12.78 17.54 14.05
N LEU A 190 -13.87 18.24 13.76
CA LEU A 190 -14.86 18.66 14.77
C LEU A 190 -15.60 17.46 15.38
N ALA A 191 -15.99 16.47 14.58
CA ALA A 191 -16.62 15.26 15.06
C ALA A 191 -15.70 14.42 15.96
N GLY A 192 -14.40 14.33 15.57
CA GLY A 192 -13.35 13.59 16.28
C GLY A 192 -12.62 14.38 17.37
N ARG A 193 -13.12 15.57 17.78
CA ARG A 193 -12.47 16.40 18.82
C ARG A 193 -12.30 15.64 20.13
N ARG A 194 -11.17 15.86 20.79
CA ARG A 194 -10.83 15.24 22.08
C ARG A 194 -10.87 16.29 23.20
N GLU A 195 -11.18 15.83 24.40
CA GLU A 195 -10.99 16.64 25.62
C GLU A 195 -9.48 16.83 25.86
N MET A 196 -9.12 18.00 26.36
CA MET A 196 -7.74 18.38 26.71
C MET A 196 -7.55 18.34 28.22
#